data_aca9810d2e68c1d3a13095d3c4954de5
#
_entry.id   aca9810d2e68c1d3a13095d3c4954de5
#
_cell.length_a   1.000
_cell.length_b   1.000
_cell.length_c   1.000
_cell.angle_alpha   90.00
_cell.angle_beta   90.00
_cell.angle_gamma   90.00
#
_symmetry.space_group_name_H-M   'P 1'
#
loop_
_entity.id
_entity.type
_entity.pdbx_description
1 polymer ?
#
loop_
_entity_poly.entity_id
_entity_poly.type
_entity_poly.pdbx_seq_one_letter_code
_entity_poly.pdbx_strand_id
1 'polypeptide(L)'
;MTPSTLMQSLHARRRFLVAFSGGLDSTVLLHQLVQWRMQQPDVSLRAIHVHHGLSTNADAWVTHCQQVCRRWDVPLSVVHVTLAADGLGIEGQARKARYQAFAEALLPGEALLTAQHQDDQCETLLLALKRGSGPAGLAAMPAELPFHGTQLLRPLLNETRETLEQWACAHRLSWIEDESNQDASYDRNFIRLEVLPLLKQRWPHFANAAARSAALCGEQEQLLDELLADELAGLVSTEGALTVAPLMTMSANRRAALLRRWLGGLGAPMPSRDLLTRIWQEAILAREDASPRLVLGSHEIRRFQGQLWWVRSTSSQRQTVIRWSAPCAPLTLPDRLGKLALVPGGDIRPPQPDEPVTVRFHASGMLYIAGRHGGRKLKKIWQELGVAPWLRDTTPILFYGETPIAAAGQFVTQAGLAENAEGLRLTWRK
;
A
#
# COMPACT_ATOMS: atom_id res chain seq x y z
N MET A 1 33.54 1.23 -11.83
CA MET A 1 32.23 1.17 -12.50
C MET A 1 32.36 1.76 -13.89
N THR A 2 31.93 1.08 -14.92
CA THR A 2 31.82 1.65 -16.25
C THR A 2 30.40 2.08 -16.51
N PRO A 3 30.13 3.12 -17.30
CA PRO A 3 28.73 3.50 -17.68
C PRO A 3 27.95 2.32 -18.28
N SER A 4 28.63 1.32 -18.84
CA SER A 4 28.00 0.11 -19.40
C SER A 4 27.25 -0.74 -18.38
N THR A 5 27.73 -0.84 -17.15
CA THR A 5 27.05 -1.64 -16.09
C THR A 5 25.75 -0.96 -15.63
N LEU A 6 25.77 0.36 -15.47
CA LEU A 6 24.57 1.15 -15.17
C LEU A 6 23.54 1.04 -16.30
N MET A 7 23.99 1.14 -17.57
CA MET A 7 23.12 1.03 -18.74
C MET A 7 22.41 -0.32 -18.84
N GLN A 8 23.09 -1.41 -18.50
CA GLN A 8 22.50 -2.76 -18.50
C GLN A 8 21.35 -2.88 -17.49
N SER A 9 21.47 -2.24 -16.31
CA SER A 9 20.42 -2.27 -15.28
C SER A 9 19.21 -1.40 -15.61
N LEU A 10 19.33 -0.44 -16.52
CA LEU A 10 18.25 0.47 -16.91
C LEU A 10 17.43 -0.02 -18.12
N HIS A 11 17.84 -1.13 -18.71
CA HIS A 11 17.18 -1.73 -19.89
C HIS A 11 16.98 -0.73 -21.05
N ALA A 12 15.86 -0.85 -21.79
CA ALA A 12 15.53 0.05 -22.89
C ALA A 12 14.85 1.38 -22.46
N ARG A 13 14.76 1.66 -21.15
CA ARG A 13 14.10 2.87 -20.65
C ARG A 13 14.93 4.12 -20.95
N ARG A 14 14.24 5.24 -21.14
CA ARG A 14 14.86 6.52 -21.52
C ARG A 14 14.41 7.72 -20.70
N ARG A 15 13.39 7.55 -19.82
CA ARG A 15 12.81 8.64 -19.03
C ARG A 15 12.90 8.31 -17.55
N PHE A 16 13.56 9.19 -16.78
CA PHE A 16 13.85 8.91 -15.38
C PHE A 16 13.59 10.10 -14.47
N LEU A 17 12.99 9.81 -13.31
CA LEU A 17 12.94 10.68 -12.16
C LEU A 17 13.98 10.17 -11.14
N VAL A 18 14.98 10.98 -10.82
CA VAL A 18 16.06 10.60 -9.90
C VAL A 18 15.78 11.18 -8.51
N ALA A 19 15.68 10.33 -7.50
CA ALA A 19 15.61 10.76 -6.11
C ALA A 19 16.97 11.34 -5.69
N PHE A 20 17.05 12.66 -5.57
CA PHE A 20 18.29 13.40 -5.37
C PHE A 20 18.30 14.06 -3.99
N SER A 21 19.01 13.45 -3.05
CA SER A 21 19.19 14.00 -1.70
C SER A 21 20.31 15.04 -1.61
N GLY A 22 21.22 15.07 -2.57
CA GLY A 22 22.44 15.86 -2.53
C GLY A 22 23.62 15.16 -1.83
N GLY A 23 23.39 14.02 -1.18
CA GLY A 23 24.46 13.18 -0.59
C GLY A 23 25.27 12.45 -1.63
N LEU A 24 26.40 11.85 -1.21
CA LEU A 24 27.37 11.18 -2.08
C LEU A 24 26.71 10.26 -3.11
N ASP A 25 25.93 9.28 -2.65
CA ASP A 25 25.42 8.20 -3.49
C ASP A 25 24.47 8.71 -4.58
N SER A 26 23.56 9.63 -4.21
CA SER A 26 22.62 10.25 -5.15
C SER A 26 23.32 11.20 -6.13
N THR A 27 24.41 11.85 -5.71
CA THR A 27 25.24 12.71 -6.56
C THR A 27 26.00 11.88 -7.58
N VAL A 28 26.57 10.74 -7.18
CA VAL A 28 27.24 9.81 -8.10
C VAL A 28 26.25 9.25 -9.11
N LEU A 29 25.07 8.79 -8.66
CA LEU A 29 24.05 8.28 -9.56
C LEU A 29 23.65 9.32 -10.60
N LEU A 30 23.32 10.54 -10.16
CA LEU A 30 22.91 11.60 -11.07
C LEU A 30 24.01 11.96 -12.06
N HIS A 31 25.26 12.05 -11.61
CA HIS A 31 26.41 12.33 -12.48
C HIS A 31 26.60 11.25 -13.55
N GLN A 32 26.51 9.96 -13.18
CA GLN A 32 26.62 8.85 -14.14
C GLN A 32 25.51 8.89 -15.20
N LEU A 33 24.29 9.22 -14.79
CA LEU A 33 23.15 9.37 -15.70
C LEU A 33 23.36 10.57 -16.66
N VAL A 34 23.92 11.67 -16.18
CA VAL A 34 24.29 12.83 -17.03
C VAL A 34 25.36 12.44 -18.04
N GLN A 35 26.41 11.68 -17.64
CA GLN A 35 27.40 11.18 -18.56
C GLN A 35 26.81 10.24 -19.62
N TRP A 36 25.86 9.40 -19.22
CA TRP A 36 25.12 8.55 -20.15
C TRP A 36 24.26 9.35 -21.13
N ARG A 37 23.53 10.36 -20.65
CA ARG A 37 22.73 11.26 -21.50
C ARG A 37 23.57 11.96 -22.58
N MET A 38 24.84 12.31 -22.28
CA MET A 38 25.74 12.88 -23.28
C MET A 38 26.03 11.91 -24.43
N GLN A 39 25.99 10.60 -24.17
CA GLN A 39 26.23 9.56 -25.18
C GLN A 39 24.92 9.11 -25.86
N GLN A 40 23.76 9.33 -25.19
CA GLN A 40 22.42 8.91 -25.61
C GLN A 40 21.46 10.11 -25.46
N PRO A 41 21.33 10.97 -26.48
CA PRO A 41 20.53 12.19 -26.38
C PRO A 41 19.02 11.98 -26.18
N ASP A 42 18.51 10.77 -26.41
CA ASP A 42 17.13 10.35 -26.15
C ASP A 42 16.83 10.10 -24.68
N VAL A 43 17.83 10.10 -23.81
CA VAL A 43 17.68 9.95 -22.36
C VAL A 43 17.20 11.27 -21.74
N SER A 44 16.04 11.22 -21.09
CA SER A 44 15.45 12.33 -20.35
C SER A 44 15.60 12.13 -18.85
N LEU A 45 16.17 13.12 -18.17
CA LEU A 45 16.45 13.11 -16.73
C LEU A 45 15.72 14.27 -16.05
N ARG A 46 15.05 13.95 -14.95
CA ARG A 46 14.55 14.91 -13.96
C ARG A 46 15.02 14.48 -12.59
N ALA A 47 15.19 15.42 -11.68
CA ALA A 47 15.52 15.13 -10.29
C ALA A 47 14.41 15.60 -9.35
N ILE A 48 14.27 14.93 -8.21
CA ILE A 48 13.37 15.34 -7.12
C ILE A 48 14.13 15.34 -5.80
N HIS A 49 14.08 16.47 -5.10
CA HIS A 49 14.59 16.62 -3.74
C HIS A 49 13.41 16.76 -2.78
N VAL A 50 13.38 15.95 -1.72
CA VAL A 50 12.32 16.01 -0.69
C VAL A 50 12.86 16.64 0.57
N HIS A 51 12.30 17.81 0.91
CA HIS A 51 12.63 18.58 2.10
C HIS A 51 11.72 18.17 3.25
N HIS A 52 12.28 17.54 4.29
CA HIS A 52 11.53 17.01 5.42
C HIS A 52 11.34 18.01 6.57
N GLY A 53 12.04 19.14 6.57
CA GLY A 53 12.00 20.14 7.66
C GLY A 53 12.62 19.70 8.98
N LEU A 54 13.40 18.61 8.99
CA LEU A 54 13.96 18.03 10.23
C LEU A 54 15.31 18.63 10.62
N SER A 55 16.11 19.09 9.66
CA SER A 55 17.44 19.68 9.89
C SER A 55 17.40 21.19 9.71
N THR A 56 18.17 21.89 10.51
CA THR A 56 18.42 23.34 10.37
C THR A 56 19.16 23.68 9.07
N ASN A 57 19.86 22.70 8.48
CA ASN A 57 20.61 22.83 7.24
C ASN A 57 19.80 22.49 5.99
N ALA A 58 18.53 22.11 6.13
CA ALA A 58 17.72 21.60 5.02
C ALA A 58 17.58 22.59 3.84
N ASP A 59 17.48 23.90 4.11
CA ASP A 59 17.42 24.94 3.07
C ASP A 59 18.76 25.10 2.33
N ALA A 60 19.89 24.95 3.04
CA ALA A 60 21.21 24.94 2.43
C ALA A 60 21.38 23.72 1.52
N TRP A 61 20.82 22.59 1.89
CA TRP A 61 20.80 21.37 1.05
C TRP A 61 19.98 21.55 -0.23
N VAL A 62 18.82 22.19 -0.15
CA VAL A 62 18.05 22.57 -1.32
C VAL A 62 18.87 23.43 -2.28
N THR A 63 19.55 24.45 -1.73
CA THR A 63 20.40 25.36 -2.52
C THR A 63 21.51 24.60 -3.23
N HIS A 64 22.20 23.68 -2.55
CA HIS A 64 23.22 22.81 -3.12
C HIS A 64 22.64 21.95 -4.26
N CYS A 65 21.51 21.27 -4.01
CA CYS A 65 20.86 20.45 -5.03
C CYS A 65 20.48 21.25 -6.27
N GLN A 66 19.97 22.47 -6.10
CA GLN A 66 19.66 23.38 -7.21
C GLN A 66 20.90 23.76 -8.01
N GLN A 67 22.01 24.06 -7.34
CA GLN A 67 23.29 24.41 -8.00
C GLN A 67 23.84 23.24 -8.82
N VAL A 68 23.83 22.02 -8.25
CA VAL A 68 24.30 20.80 -8.94
C VAL A 68 23.42 20.52 -10.16
N CYS A 69 22.11 20.55 -10.00
CA CYS A 69 21.17 20.28 -11.09
C CYS A 69 21.26 21.33 -12.22
N ARG A 70 21.42 22.62 -11.87
CA ARG A 70 21.67 23.67 -12.87
C ARG A 70 22.97 23.43 -13.66
N ARG A 71 24.05 23.05 -12.96
CA ARG A 71 25.35 22.78 -13.61
C ARG A 71 25.24 21.63 -14.62
N TRP A 72 24.41 20.66 -14.35
CA TRP A 72 24.26 19.47 -15.18
C TRP A 72 23.04 19.51 -16.11
N ASP A 73 22.36 20.64 -16.20
CA ASP A 73 21.15 20.83 -17.00
C ASP A 73 20.10 19.73 -16.73
N VAL A 74 19.80 19.52 -15.45
CA VAL A 74 18.76 18.57 -14.97
C VAL A 74 17.66 19.35 -14.29
N PRO A 75 16.41 19.29 -14.76
CA PRO A 75 15.28 19.93 -14.07
C PRO A 75 15.11 19.31 -12.67
N LEU A 76 15.04 20.17 -11.63
CA LEU A 76 14.85 19.75 -10.23
C LEU A 76 13.49 20.20 -9.72
N SER A 77 12.74 19.25 -9.18
CA SER A 77 11.55 19.51 -8.35
C SER A 77 11.91 19.44 -6.87
N VAL A 78 11.60 20.50 -6.11
CA VAL A 78 11.76 20.49 -4.64
C VAL A 78 10.37 20.35 -4.02
N VAL A 79 10.19 19.33 -3.18
CA VAL A 79 8.91 19.03 -2.53
C VAL A 79 9.08 19.14 -1.02
N HIS A 80 8.32 20.02 -0.39
CA HIS A 80 8.26 20.13 1.07
C HIS A 80 7.20 19.16 1.61
N VAL A 81 7.57 18.33 2.57
CA VAL A 81 6.65 17.36 3.20
C VAL A 81 6.48 17.66 4.67
N THR A 82 5.25 17.48 5.17
CA THR A 82 4.92 17.55 6.58
C THR A 82 4.79 16.14 7.12
N LEU A 83 5.45 15.85 8.24
CA LEU A 83 5.39 14.54 8.87
C LEU A 83 4.10 14.43 9.70
N ALA A 84 3.30 13.40 9.44
CA ALA A 84 2.10 13.10 10.20
C ALA A 84 2.44 12.16 11.36
N ALA A 85 1.94 12.43 12.58
CA ALA A 85 2.11 11.56 13.73
C ALA A 85 1.23 10.29 13.60
N ASP A 86 1.73 9.27 12.88
CA ASP A 86 0.98 8.02 12.61
C ASP A 86 1.54 6.77 13.35
N GLY A 87 2.40 6.98 14.36
CA GLY A 87 2.93 5.91 15.21
C GLY A 87 4.11 5.10 14.61
N LEU A 88 4.60 5.46 13.40
CA LEU A 88 5.71 4.75 12.74
C LEU A 88 7.11 5.18 13.17
N GLY A 89 7.23 6.16 14.10
CA GLY A 89 8.49 6.82 14.38
C GLY A 89 8.90 7.81 13.27
N ILE A 90 9.83 8.71 13.57
CA ILE A 90 10.22 9.83 12.67
C ILE A 90 10.79 9.29 11.34
N GLU A 91 11.68 8.29 11.40
CA GLU A 91 12.30 7.71 10.19
C GLU A 91 11.26 7.04 9.27
N GLY A 92 10.33 6.27 9.86
CA GLY A 92 9.27 5.61 9.10
C GLY A 92 8.32 6.60 8.43
N GLN A 93 7.95 7.68 9.15
CA GLN A 93 7.10 8.76 8.62
C GLN A 93 7.81 9.52 7.50
N ALA A 94 9.07 9.88 7.69
CA ALA A 94 9.88 10.57 6.69
C ALA A 94 10.03 9.72 5.42
N ARG A 95 10.27 8.41 5.58
CA ARG A 95 10.32 7.47 4.46
C ARG A 95 8.99 7.41 3.72
N LYS A 96 7.88 7.27 4.41
CA LYS A 96 6.52 7.22 3.81
C LYS A 96 6.22 8.51 3.04
N ALA A 97 6.43 9.67 3.65
CA ALA A 97 6.22 10.97 3.02
C ALA A 97 7.10 11.15 1.76
N ARG A 98 8.36 10.71 1.82
CA ARG A 98 9.29 10.73 0.68
C ARG A 98 8.78 9.90 -0.49
N TYR A 99 8.36 8.66 -0.26
CA TYR A 99 7.87 7.80 -1.33
C TYR A 99 6.55 8.29 -1.92
N GLN A 100 5.69 8.91 -1.09
CA GLN A 100 4.48 9.57 -1.56
C GLN A 100 4.80 10.75 -2.48
N ALA A 101 5.74 11.61 -2.10
CA ALA A 101 6.20 12.72 -2.92
C ALA A 101 6.79 12.25 -4.27
N PHE A 102 7.52 11.13 -4.27
CA PHE A 102 8.02 10.52 -5.50
C PHE A 102 6.87 10.07 -6.41
N ALA A 103 5.87 9.39 -5.85
CA ALA A 103 4.72 8.90 -6.61
C ALA A 103 3.92 10.03 -7.27
N GLU A 104 3.72 11.13 -6.54
CA GLU A 104 2.98 12.31 -7.03
C GLU A 104 3.76 13.11 -8.10
N ALA A 105 5.10 13.04 -8.07
CA ALA A 105 5.95 13.77 -9.01
C ALA A 105 6.24 13.01 -10.31
N LEU A 106 5.97 11.71 -10.38
CA LEU A 106 6.20 10.87 -11.56
C LEU A 106 5.31 11.28 -12.72
N LEU A 107 5.92 11.37 -13.90
CA LEU A 107 5.21 11.57 -15.16
C LEU A 107 5.01 10.23 -15.90
N PRO A 108 4.01 10.12 -16.79
CA PRO A 108 3.80 8.91 -17.57
C PRO A 108 5.06 8.47 -18.32
N GLY A 109 5.44 7.19 -18.16
CA GLY A 109 6.60 6.59 -18.81
C GLY A 109 7.94 6.88 -18.13
N GLU A 110 7.98 7.59 -17.00
CA GLU A 110 9.18 7.73 -16.17
C GLU A 110 9.36 6.52 -15.25
N ALA A 111 10.62 6.10 -15.03
CA ALA A 111 11.00 5.21 -13.94
C ALA A 111 11.66 6.01 -12.82
N LEU A 112 11.38 5.63 -11.56
CA LEU A 112 12.02 6.22 -10.39
C LEU A 112 13.37 5.57 -10.15
N LEU A 113 14.43 6.37 -10.01
CA LEU A 113 15.78 5.91 -9.66
C LEU A 113 16.15 6.33 -8.25
N THR A 114 16.69 5.40 -7.48
CA THR A 114 17.21 5.67 -6.14
C THR A 114 18.61 5.09 -5.98
N ALA A 115 19.44 5.74 -5.17
CA ALA A 115 20.88 5.51 -5.09
C ALA A 115 21.29 4.53 -3.97
N GLN A 116 20.43 3.57 -3.59
CA GLN A 116 20.85 2.52 -2.66
C GLN A 116 21.99 1.69 -3.25
N HIS A 117 22.94 1.34 -2.40
CA HIS A 117 24.16 0.63 -2.75
C HIS A 117 24.35 -0.64 -1.91
N GLN A 118 25.46 -1.35 -2.10
CA GLN A 118 25.70 -2.65 -1.48
C GLN A 118 25.74 -2.61 0.06
N ASP A 119 26.26 -1.53 0.66
CA ASP A 119 26.28 -1.41 2.13
C ASP A 119 24.85 -1.22 2.69
N ASP A 120 23.97 -0.51 1.96
CA ASP A 120 22.55 -0.41 2.33
C ASP A 120 21.84 -1.78 2.29
N GLN A 121 22.24 -2.67 1.37
CA GLN A 121 21.76 -4.06 1.34
C GLN A 121 22.18 -4.80 2.61
N CYS A 122 23.44 -4.66 3.00
CA CYS A 122 24.00 -5.24 4.22
C CYS A 122 23.24 -4.76 5.47
N GLU A 123 23.07 -3.45 5.59
CA GLU A 123 22.29 -2.83 6.69
C GLU A 123 20.86 -3.40 6.74
N THR A 124 20.21 -3.48 5.58
CA THR A 124 18.82 -3.97 5.48
C THR A 124 18.72 -5.44 5.84
N LEU A 125 19.68 -6.28 5.41
CA LEU A 125 19.77 -7.70 5.77
C LEU A 125 19.97 -7.87 7.28
N LEU A 126 20.89 -7.12 7.90
CA LEU A 126 21.16 -7.19 9.34
C LEU A 126 19.97 -6.74 10.17
N LEU A 127 19.27 -5.68 9.74
CA LEU A 127 18.01 -5.26 10.36
C LEU A 127 16.89 -6.31 10.20
N ALA A 128 16.84 -7.03 9.10
CA ALA A 128 15.91 -8.12 8.90
C ALA A 128 16.23 -9.32 9.81
N LEU A 129 17.50 -9.66 9.95
CA LEU A 129 17.97 -10.69 10.89
C LEU A 129 17.64 -10.34 12.35
N LYS A 130 17.90 -9.08 12.76
CA LYS A 130 17.51 -8.57 14.10
C LYS A 130 16.02 -8.78 14.40
N ARG A 131 15.16 -8.62 13.37
CA ARG A 131 13.71 -8.79 13.51
C ARG A 131 13.22 -10.23 13.39
N GLY A 132 14.10 -11.20 13.16
CA GLY A 132 13.73 -12.60 12.92
C GLY A 132 12.97 -12.81 11.62
N SER A 133 13.29 -12.04 10.58
CA SER A 133 12.62 -12.12 9.28
C SER A 133 12.89 -13.46 8.59
N GLY A 134 11.90 -13.99 7.87
CA GLY A 134 12.06 -15.10 6.95
C GLY A 134 12.70 -14.68 5.62
N PRO A 135 12.81 -15.62 4.62
CA PRO A 135 13.48 -15.38 3.35
C PRO A 135 13.03 -14.11 2.63
N ALA A 136 11.73 -13.84 2.57
CA ALA A 136 11.21 -12.62 1.95
C ALA A 136 11.75 -11.31 2.57
N GLY A 137 11.97 -11.27 3.88
CA GLY A 137 12.60 -10.12 4.54
C GLY A 137 14.11 -10.11 4.40
N LEU A 138 14.75 -11.28 4.40
CA LEU A 138 16.19 -11.44 4.19
C LEU A 138 16.63 -11.16 2.75
N ALA A 139 15.69 -11.18 1.79
CA ALA A 139 15.93 -10.72 0.42
C ALA A 139 16.35 -9.24 0.33
N ALA A 140 16.21 -8.49 1.42
CA ALA A 140 16.53 -7.07 1.54
C ALA A 140 15.84 -6.21 0.46
N MET A 141 16.59 -5.46 -0.37
CA MET A 141 16.00 -4.59 -1.38
C MET A 141 16.18 -5.21 -2.78
N PRO A 142 15.11 -5.40 -3.57
CA PRO A 142 15.24 -5.82 -4.96
C PRO A 142 15.84 -4.69 -5.80
N ALA A 143 16.57 -5.05 -6.88
CA ALA A 143 17.11 -4.09 -7.83
C ALA A 143 15.99 -3.32 -8.57
N GLU A 144 14.86 -3.99 -8.78
CA GLU A 144 13.69 -3.46 -9.47
C GLU A 144 12.42 -3.82 -8.69
N LEU A 145 11.49 -2.87 -8.58
CA LEU A 145 10.24 -3.02 -7.85
C LEU A 145 9.11 -2.27 -8.58
N PRO A 146 7.91 -2.87 -8.77
CA PRO A 146 6.73 -2.14 -9.21
C PRO A 146 6.42 -0.96 -8.29
N PHE A 147 6.16 0.21 -8.88
CA PHE A 147 5.93 1.44 -8.12
C PHE A 147 4.93 2.35 -8.83
N HIS A 148 3.71 2.50 -8.27
CA HIS A 148 2.66 3.41 -8.76
C HIS A 148 2.47 3.41 -10.28
N GLY A 149 2.31 2.23 -10.88
CA GLY A 149 2.10 2.06 -12.33
C GLY A 149 3.36 2.17 -13.19
N THR A 150 4.52 2.35 -12.55
CA THR A 150 5.87 2.31 -13.17
C THR A 150 6.79 1.41 -12.35
N GLN A 151 8.09 1.65 -12.40
CA GLN A 151 9.10 0.89 -11.67
C GLN A 151 10.05 1.80 -10.91
N LEU A 152 10.44 1.34 -9.72
CA LEU A 152 11.55 1.86 -8.96
C LEU A 152 12.77 0.99 -9.22
N LEU A 153 13.88 1.60 -9.62
CA LEU A 153 15.14 0.93 -9.94
C LEU A 153 16.24 1.40 -8.98
N ARG A 154 17.16 0.48 -8.66
CA ARG A 154 18.33 0.72 -7.81
C ARG A 154 19.61 0.34 -8.55
N PRO A 155 20.09 1.21 -9.45
CA PRO A 155 21.19 0.84 -10.34
C PRO A 155 22.54 0.63 -9.62
N LEU A 156 22.70 1.22 -8.42
CA LEU A 156 23.94 1.14 -7.64
C LEU A 156 23.95 -0.01 -6.63
N LEU A 157 22.92 -0.87 -6.60
CA LEU A 157 22.71 -1.84 -5.53
C LEU A 157 23.88 -2.85 -5.37
N ASN A 158 24.61 -3.09 -6.43
CA ASN A 158 25.77 -4.00 -6.43
C ASN A 158 27.12 -3.26 -6.26
N GLU A 159 27.11 -1.93 -6.16
CA GLU A 159 28.30 -1.12 -5.98
C GLU A 159 28.60 -0.90 -4.51
N THR A 160 29.88 -0.92 -4.15
CA THR A 160 30.30 -0.58 -2.78
C THR A 160 30.34 0.92 -2.58
N ARG A 161 30.14 1.38 -1.34
CA ARG A 161 30.32 2.80 -1.01
C ARG A 161 31.70 3.32 -1.40
N GLU A 162 32.73 2.52 -1.19
CA GLU A 162 34.10 2.87 -1.59
C GLU A 162 34.23 3.14 -3.10
N THR A 163 33.58 2.32 -3.94
CA THR A 163 33.53 2.56 -5.40
C THR A 163 32.87 3.90 -5.73
N LEU A 164 31.81 4.26 -5.00
CA LEU A 164 31.12 5.54 -5.20
C LEU A 164 31.98 6.72 -4.77
N GLU A 165 32.69 6.61 -3.66
CA GLU A 165 33.64 7.62 -3.17
C GLU A 165 34.78 7.83 -4.16
N GLN A 166 35.38 6.75 -4.69
CA GLN A 166 36.42 6.81 -5.73
C GLN A 166 35.89 7.51 -6.98
N TRP A 167 34.68 7.20 -7.43
CA TRP A 167 34.06 7.90 -8.55
C TRP A 167 33.88 9.39 -8.29
N ALA A 168 33.34 9.75 -7.13
CA ALA A 168 33.14 11.14 -6.76
C ALA A 168 34.44 11.93 -6.70
N CYS A 169 35.51 11.37 -6.13
CA CYS A 169 36.83 11.98 -6.06
C CYS A 169 37.44 12.14 -7.46
N ALA A 170 37.40 11.11 -8.31
CA ALA A 170 37.94 11.14 -9.67
C ALA A 170 37.30 12.23 -10.54
N HIS A 171 35.99 12.50 -10.32
CA HIS A 171 35.23 13.51 -11.05
C HIS A 171 35.09 14.85 -10.32
N ARG A 172 35.77 15.00 -9.17
CA ARG A 172 35.74 16.21 -8.33
C ARG A 172 34.30 16.66 -8.00
N LEU A 173 33.43 15.70 -7.65
CA LEU A 173 32.06 15.97 -7.25
C LEU A 173 32.02 16.55 -5.84
N SER A 174 31.10 17.45 -5.58
CA SER A 174 30.77 17.94 -4.24
C SER A 174 29.42 17.34 -3.80
N TRP A 175 29.30 16.99 -2.54
CA TRP A 175 28.09 16.44 -1.96
C TRP A 175 27.85 16.96 -0.54
N ILE A 176 26.66 16.72 -0.02
CA ILE A 176 26.25 17.07 1.33
C ILE A 176 26.51 15.88 2.25
N GLU A 177 27.03 16.17 3.44
CA GLU A 177 27.06 15.22 4.55
C GLU A 177 25.97 15.57 5.53
N ASP A 178 24.98 14.69 5.68
CA ASP A 178 23.89 14.84 6.64
C ASP A 178 24.38 14.43 8.04
N GLU A 179 24.40 15.37 8.96
CA GLU A 179 24.87 15.20 10.33
C GLU A 179 24.10 14.09 11.07
N SER A 180 22.82 13.89 10.74
CA SER A 180 21.98 12.84 11.33
C SER A 180 22.51 11.42 11.06
N ASN A 181 23.31 11.22 10.01
CA ASN A 181 23.94 9.93 9.72
C ASN A 181 25.00 9.52 10.76
N GLN A 182 25.47 10.45 11.60
CA GLN A 182 26.45 10.18 12.68
C GLN A 182 25.78 9.78 14.01
N ASP A 183 24.46 9.86 14.11
CA ASP A 183 23.73 9.49 15.32
C ASP A 183 23.51 7.97 15.40
N ALA A 184 24.38 7.29 16.16
CA ALA A 184 24.31 5.84 16.38
C ALA A 184 23.11 5.38 17.24
N SER A 185 22.27 6.28 17.75
CA SER A 185 21.02 5.91 18.44
C SER A 185 20.01 5.26 17.50
N TYR A 186 20.11 5.53 16.21
CA TYR A 186 19.31 4.86 15.19
C TYR A 186 19.95 3.52 14.80
N ASP A 187 19.17 2.45 14.82
CA ASP A 187 19.63 1.09 14.49
C ASP A 187 20.44 1.00 13.17
N ARG A 188 20.00 1.71 12.14
CA ARG A 188 20.68 1.70 10.84
C ARG A 188 22.05 2.36 10.92
N ASN A 189 22.14 3.52 11.57
CA ASN A 189 23.40 4.22 11.76
C ASN A 189 24.34 3.40 12.67
N PHE A 190 23.83 2.79 13.74
CA PHE A 190 24.62 1.88 14.58
C PHE A 190 25.24 0.75 13.76
N ILE A 191 24.46 0.10 12.89
CA ILE A 191 25.01 -0.94 11.99
C ILE A 191 26.07 -0.37 11.09
N ARG A 192 25.86 0.82 10.51
CA ARG A 192 26.78 1.47 9.58
C ARG A 192 28.09 1.90 10.24
N LEU A 193 28.00 2.51 11.41
CA LEU A 193 29.15 3.14 12.10
C LEU A 193 29.94 2.15 12.94
N GLU A 194 29.28 1.18 13.58
CA GLU A 194 29.89 0.30 14.57
C GLU A 194 30.02 -1.15 14.09
N VAL A 195 28.99 -1.71 13.49
CA VAL A 195 28.93 -3.14 13.19
C VAL A 195 29.62 -3.46 11.86
N LEU A 196 29.25 -2.79 10.77
CA LEU A 196 29.81 -3.05 9.43
C LEU A 196 31.33 -2.84 9.33
N PRO A 197 31.93 -1.82 9.97
CA PRO A 197 33.38 -1.66 9.97
C PRO A 197 34.09 -2.85 10.60
N LEU A 198 33.60 -3.37 11.75
CA LEU A 198 34.16 -4.54 12.42
C LEU A 198 34.07 -5.79 11.56
N LEU A 199 32.90 -6.00 10.90
CA LEU A 199 32.70 -7.14 10.02
C LEU A 199 33.62 -7.06 8.77
N LYS A 200 33.75 -5.88 8.14
CA LYS A 200 34.64 -5.66 7.00
C LYS A 200 36.11 -5.77 7.35
N GLN A 201 36.50 -5.31 8.53
CA GLN A 201 37.88 -5.49 9.02
C GLN A 201 38.26 -6.96 9.17
N ARG A 202 37.33 -7.77 9.70
CA ARG A 202 37.59 -9.21 9.88
C ARG A 202 37.41 -10.02 8.60
N TRP A 203 36.40 -9.65 7.80
CA TRP A 203 36.03 -10.28 6.54
C TRP A 203 35.82 -9.23 5.44
N PRO A 204 36.87 -8.88 4.67
CA PRO A 204 36.81 -7.80 3.69
C PRO A 204 35.69 -7.92 2.65
N HIS A 205 35.28 -9.16 2.32
CA HIS A 205 34.20 -9.43 1.35
C HIS A 205 32.82 -9.63 2.00
N PHE A 206 32.66 -9.27 3.27
CA PHE A 206 31.39 -9.51 4.00
C PHE A 206 30.18 -8.88 3.31
N ALA A 207 30.28 -7.63 2.87
CA ALA A 207 29.18 -6.93 2.21
C ALA A 207 28.75 -7.65 0.92
N ASN A 208 29.72 -8.16 0.13
CA ASN A 208 29.47 -8.94 -1.06
C ASN A 208 28.75 -10.27 -0.75
N ALA A 209 29.21 -10.96 0.29
CA ALA A 209 28.60 -12.23 0.73
C ALA A 209 27.15 -12.00 1.23
N ALA A 210 26.94 -10.95 2.01
CA ALA A 210 25.62 -10.55 2.52
C ALA A 210 24.65 -10.19 1.38
N ALA A 211 25.07 -9.36 0.44
CA ALA A 211 24.27 -8.97 -0.72
C ALA A 211 23.90 -10.20 -1.58
N ARG A 212 24.85 -11.13 -1.80
CA ARG A 212 24.59 -12.38 -2.53
C ARG A 212 23.61 -13.28 -1.78
N SER A 213 23.73 -13.41 -0.47
CA SER A 213 22.77 -14.19 0.33
C SER A 213 21.38 -13.60 0.28
N ALA A 214 21.27 -12.25 0.31
CA ALA A 214 20.00 -11.58 0.15
C ALA A 214 19.39 -11.82 -1.23
N ALA A 215 20.19 -11.74 -2.30
CA ALA A 215 19.73 -12.02 -3.66
C ALA A 215 19.20 -13.45 -3.81
N LEU A 216 19.92 -14.45 -3.27
CA LEU A 216 19.48 -15.85 -3.27
C LEU A 216 18.15 -16.03 -2.51
N CYS A 217 17.95 -15.34 -1.39
CA CYS A 217 16.65 -15.33 -0.71
C CYS A 217 15.55 -14.75 -1.60
N GLY A 218 15.85 -13.67 -2.34
CA GLY A 218 14.92 -13.08 -3.29
C GLY A 218 14.55 -14.00 -4.44
N GLU A 219 15.54 -14.68 -5.04
CA GLU A 219 15.33 -15.68 -6.10
C GLU A 219 14.44 -16.83 -5.63
N GLN A 220 14.63 -17.32 -4.39
CA GLN A 220 13.79 -18.36 -3.80
C GLN A 220 12.34 -17.88 -3.57
N GLU A 221 12.15 -16.65 -3.12
CA GLU A 221 10.80 -16.08 -2.97
C GLU A 221 10.12 -15.89 -4.32
N GLN A 222 10.84 -15.42 -5.34
CA GLN A 222 10.31 -15.30 -6.69
C GLN A 222 9.90 -16.65 -7.26
N LEU A 223 10.72 -17.69 -7.10
CA LEU A 223 10.39 -19.05 -7.51
C LEU A 223 9.12 -19.55 -6.81
N LEU A 224 8.96 -19.27 -5.51
CA LEU A 224 7.74 -19.60 -4.78
C LEU A 224 6.53 -18.80 -5.26
N ASP A 225 6.71 -17.56 -5.67
CA ASP A 225 5.65 -16.74 -6.29
C ASP A 225 5.16 -17.40 -7.59
N GLU A 226 6.08 -17.79 -8.46
CA GLU A 226 5.77 -18.47 -9.73
C GLU A 226 5.06 -19.81 -9.49
N LEU A 227 5.59 -20.66 -8.59
CA LEU A 227 5.02 -21.97 -8.30
C LEU A 227 3.63 -21.94 -7.64
N LEU A 228 3.33 -20.89 -6.90
CA LEU A 228 2.06 -20.75 -6.16
C LEU A 228 1.05 -19.83 -6.87
N ALA A 229 1.41 -19.18 -7.97
CA ALA A 229 0.58 -18.18 -8.64
C ALA A 229 -0.78 -18.76 -9.08
N ASP A 230 -0.77 -19.86 -9.82
CA ASP A 230 -1.99 -20.49 -10.35
C ASP A 230 -2.86 -21.05 -9.24
N GLU A 231 -2.23 -21.67 -8.22
CA GLU A 231 -2.95 -22.18 -7.06
C GLU A 231 -3.64 -21.05 -6.30
N LEU A 232 -2.91 -19.95 -6.03
CA LEU A 232 -3.47 -18.79 -5.34
C LEU A 232 -4.61 -18.16 -6.15
N ALA A 233 -4.45 -18.03 -7.46
CA ALA A 233 -5.49 -17.50 -8.35
C ALA A 233 -6.77 -18.37 -8.30
N GLY A 234 -6.63 -19.69 -8.21
CA GLY A 234 -7.77 -20.60 -8.04
C GLY A 234 -8.45 -20.55 -6.68
N LEU A 235 -7.77 -20.03 -5.65
CA LEU A 235 -8.29 -19.90 -4.29
C LEU A 235 -8.93 -18.55 -3.99
N VAL A 236 -8.58 -17.50 -4.73
CA VAL A 236 -9.03 -16.13 -4.50
C VAL A 236 -10.23 -15.80 -5.38
N SER A 237 -11.30 -15.29 -4.76
CA SER A 237 -12.49 -14.85 -5.50
C SER A 237 -12.24 -13.51 -6.23
N THR A 238 -13.15 -13.14 -7.13
CA THR A 238 -13.13 -11.84 -7.83
C THR A 238 -13.17 -10.65 -6.87
N GLU A 239 -13.75 -10.83 -5.69
CA GLU A 239 -13.79 -9.81 -4.62
C GLU A 239 -12.55 -9.83 -3.71
N GLY A 240 -11.57 -10.71 -3.98
CA GLY A 240 -10.33 -10.81 -3.22
C GLY A 240 -10.42 -11.69 -1.95
N ALA A 241 -11.49 -12.46 -1.75
CA ALA A 241 -11.62 -13.37 -0.63
C ALA A 241 -10.90 -14.70 -0.88
N LEU A 242 -10.28 -15.27 0.16
CA LEU A 242 -9.55 -16.53 0.08
C LEU A 242 -10.41 -17.70 0.54
N THR A 243 -10.56 -18.74 -0.28
CA THR A 243 -11.33 -19.95 0.03
C THR A 243 -10.62 -20.82 1.07
N VAL A 244 -11.34 -21.18 2.14
CA VAL A 244 -10.77 -21.88 3.31
C VAL A 244 -10.63 -23.39 3.08
N ALA A 245 -11.61 -24.04 2.47
CA ALA A 245 -11.68 -25.51 2.40
C ALA A 245 -10.40 -26.18 1.85
N PRO A 246 -9.79 -25.74 0.74
CA PRO A 246 -8.56 -26.35 0.25
C PRO A 246 -7.37 -26.20 1.20
N LEU A 247 -7.33 -25.14 2.01
CA LEU A 247 -6.25 -24.92 2.98
C LEU A 247 -6.21 -26.00 4.06
N MET A 248 -7.34 -26.66 4.33
CA MET A 248 -7.43 -27.69 5.37
C MET A 248 -6.58 -28.92 5.08
N THR A 249 -6.37 -29.25 3.81
CA THR A 249 -5.60 -30.42 3.36
C THR A 249 -4.14 -30.14 3.09
N MET A 250 -3.74 -28.87 3.09
CA MET A 250 -2.37 -28.45 2.79
C MET A 250 -1.43 -28.56 4.01
N SER A 251 -0.14 -28.69 3.75
CA SER A 251 0.88 -28.61 4.79
C SER A 251 0.92 -27.19 5.41
N ALA A 252 1.37 -27.08 6.65
CA ALA A 252 1.48 -25.81 7.36
C ALA A 252 2.34 -24.77 6.60
N ASN A 253 3.43 -25.21 5.98
CA ASN A 253 4.32 -24.33 5.21
C ASN A 253 3.62 -23.82 3.94
N ARG A 254 2.91 -24.66 3.21
CA ARG A 254 2.17 -24.27 1.99
C ARG A 254 1.07 -23.28 2.31
N ARG A 255 0.27 -23.53 3.37
CA ARG A 255 -0.74 -22.59 3.87
C ARG A 255 -0.14 -21.24 4.23
N ALA A 256 0.97 -21.25 4.97
CA ALA A 256 1.66 -20.02 5.38
C ALA A 256 2.16 -19.22 4.17
N ALA A 257 2.69 -19.90 3.16
CA ALA A 257 3.15 -19.27 1.92
C ALA A 257 1.99 -18.63 1.13
N LEU A 258 0.85 -19.33 0.99
CA LEU A 258 -0.35 -18.83 0.33
C LEU A 258 -0.99 -17.65 1.09
N LEU A 259 -1.11 -17.74 2.42
CA LEU A 259 -1.64 -16.66 3.25
C LEU A 259 -0.80 -15.38 3.17
N ARG A 260 0.53 -15.51 3.15
CA ARG A 260 1.41 -14.35 2.97
C ARG A 260 1.18 -13.67 1.62
N ARG A 261 1.09 -14.45 0.55
CA ARG A 261 0.88 -13.96 -0.81
C ARG A 261 -0.49 -13.34 -0.99
N TRP A 262 -1.52 -13.98 -0.47
CA TRP A 262 -2.87 -13.43 -0.46
C TRP A 262 -2.92 -12.07 0.24
N LEU A 263 -2.39 -11.96 1.47
CA LEU A 263 -2.35 -10.70 2.20
C LEU A 263 -1.45 -9.66 1.51
N GLY A 264 -0.30 -10.06 0.99
CA GLY A 264 0.60 -9.18 0.23
C GLY A 264 -0.06 -8.60 -1.02
N GLY A 265 -0.80 -9.42 -1.77
CA GLY A 265 -1.56 -8.98 -2.95
C GLY A 265 -2.68 -7.98 -2.63
N LEU A 266 -3.17 -7.96 -1.39
CA LEU A 266 -4.15 -7.00 -0.87
C LEU A 266 -3.51 -5.75 -0.23
N GLY A 267 -2.17 -5.62 -0.29
CA GLY A 267 -1.44 -4.50 0.31
C GLY A 267 -1.36 -4.55 1.85
N ALA A 268 -1.64 -5.70 2.45
CA ALA A 268 -1.49 -5.88 3.88
C ALA A 268 -0.01 -5.92 4.29
N PRO A 269 0.33 -5.48 5.52
CA PRO A 269 1.66 -5.70 6.07
C PRO A 269 1.99 -7.20 6.10
N MET A 270 3.25 -7.54 5.82
CA MET A 270 3.69 -8.94 5.84
C MET A 270 3.41 -9.58 7.20
N PRO A 271 2.62 -10.67 7.26
CA PRO A 271 2.21 -11.28 8.52
C PRO A 271 3.37 -11.99 9.22
N SER A 272 3.48 -11.78 10.54
CA SER A 272 4.38 -12.54 11.40
C SER A 272 3.99 -14.01 11.47
N ARG A 273 4.90 -14.86 11.97
CA ARG A 273 4.62 -16.28 12.19
C ARG A 273 3.45 -16.48 13.16
N ASP A 274 3.41 -15.69 14.22
CA ASP A 274 2.33 -15.74 15.24
C ASP A 274 0.99 -15.33 14.65
N LEU A 275 0.96 -14.30 13.79
CA LEU A 275 -0.25 -13.90 13.11
C LEU A 275 -0.78 -15.01 12.20
N LEU A 276 0.09 -15.67 11.43
CA LEU A 276 -0.32 -16.81 10.60
C LEU A 276 -0.89 -17.96 11.43
N THR A 277 -0.29 -18.22 12.59
CA THR A 277 -0.79 -19.22 13.55
C THR A 277 -2.18 -18.83 14.08
N ARG A 278 -2.36 -17.55 14.42
CA ARG A 278 -3.66 -17.03 14.87
C ARG A 278 -4.71 -17.07 13.76
N ILE A 279 -4.37 -16.72 12.53
CA ILE A 279 -5.28 -16.84 11.37
C ILE A 279 -5.75 -18.28 11.24
N TRP A 280 -4.83 -19.24 11.37
CA TRP A 280 -5.17 -20.67 11.32
C TRP A 280 -6.10 -21.08 12.46
N GLN A 281 -5.74 -20.80 13.70
CA GLN A 281 -6.47 -21.28 14.88
C GLN A 281 -7.77 -20.53 15.13
N GLU A 282 -7.75 -19.18 15.01
CA GLU A 282 -8.88 -18.34 15.42
C GLU A 282 -9.84 -18.05 14.26
N ALA A 283 -9.37 -18.06 12.99
CA ALA A 283 -10.24 -17.77 11.86
C ALA A 283 -10.56 -19.03 11.02
N ILE A 284 -9.55 -19.81 10.60
CA ILE A 284 -9.76 -20.95 9.71
C ILE A 284 -10.42 -22.12 10.45
N LEU A 285 -9.92 -22.47 11.65
CA LEU A 285 -10.46 -23.56 12.46
C LEU A 285 -11.66 -23.15 13.34
N ALA A 286 -12.11 -21.92 13.26
CA ALA A 286 -13.30 -21.49 13.98
C ALA A 286 -14.53 -22.31 13.56
N ARG A 287 -15.52 -22.45 14.46
CA ARG A 287 -16.79 -23.14 14.17
C ARG A 287 -17.50 -22.44 12.99
N GLU A 288 -18.34 -23.16 12.25
CA GLU A 288 -19.04 -22.60 11.08
C GLU A 288 -19.95 -21.43 11.42
N ASP A 289 -20.58 -21.46 12.59
CA ASP A 289 -21.47 -20.42 13.12
C ASP A 289 -20.72 -19.22 13.74
N ALA A 290 -19.40 -19.35 13.96
CA ALA A 290 -18.58 -18.28 14.49
C ALA A 290 -18.33 -17.18 13.45
N SER A 291 -18.16 -15.96 13.94
CA SER A 291 -17.77 -14.80 13.15
C SER A 291 -16.42 -14.27 13.64
N PRO A 292 -15.32 -14.99 13.37
CA PRO A 292 -14.00 -14.61 13.86
C PRO A 292 -13.60 -13.23 13.33
N ARG A 293 -12.84 -12.50 14.18
CA ARG A 293 -12.38 -11.15 13.92
C ARG A 293 -10.94 -10.99 14.42
N LEU A 294 -10.00 -10.87 13.50
CA LEU A 294 -8.59 -10.58 13.81
C LEU A 294 -8.27 -9.16 13.34
N VAL A 295 -8.06 -8.25 14.28
CA VAL A 295 -7.77 -6.84 13.98
C VAL A 295 -6.28 -6.65 13.71
N LEU A 296 -5.96 -5.93 12.64
CA LEU A 296 -4.60 -5.67 12.14
C LEU A 296 -4.49 -4.19 11.70
N GLY A 297 -4.20 -3.31 12.65
CA GLY A 297 -4.20 -1.88 12.39
C GLY A 297 -5.57 -1.38 11.97
N SER A 298 -5.66 -0.81 10.77
CA SER A 298 -6.91 -0.29 10.21
C SER A 298 -7.75 -1.32 9.47
N HIS A 299 -7.32 -2.59 9.46
CA HIS A 299 -8.01 -3.67 8.77
C HIS A 299 -8.26 -4.88 9.68
N GLU A 300 -9.06 -5.80 9.19
CA GLU A 300 -9.45 -7.02 9.90
C GLU A 300 -9.46 -8.21 8.95
N ILE A 301 -9.05 -9.38 9.47
CA ILE A 301 -9.34 -10.64 8.82
C ILE A 301 -10.64 -11.18 9.40
N ARG A 302 -11.59 -11.47 8.53
CA ARG A 302 -12.92 -12.00 8.87
C ARG A 302 -13.16 -13.29 8.11
N ARG A 303 -13.97 -14.20 8.68
CA ARG A 303 -14.45 -15.38 7.98
C ARG A 303 -15.93 -15.28 7.72
N PHE A 304 -16.33 -15.55 6.48
CA PHE A 304 -17.73 -15.57 6.09
C PHE A 304 -17.92 -16.52 4.89
N GLN A 305 -18.95 -17.38 4.96
CA GLN A 305 -19.29 -18.36 3.91
C GLN A 305 -18.10 -19.19 3.41
N GLY A 306 -17.28 -19.70 4.34
CA GLY A 306 -16.13 -20.54 3.98
C GLY A 306 -14.96 -19.81 3.36
N GLN A 307 -14.95 -18.47 3.39
CA GLN A 307 -13.88 -17.62 2.85
C GLN A 307 -13.30 -16.71 3.92
N LEU A 308 -12.00 -16.38 3.79
CA LEU A 308 -11.34 -15.31 4.55
C LEU A 308 -11.42 -14.01 3.77
N TRP A 309 -11.67 -12.93 4.48
CA TRP A 309 -11.81 -11.58 3.95
C TRP A 309 -10.85 -10.65 4.64
N TRP A 310 -10.15 -9.84 3.84
CA TRP A 310 -9.36 -8.70 4.32
C TRP A 310 -10.21 -7.45 4.17
N VAL A 311 -10.73 -6.94 5.27
CA VAL A 311 -11.68 -5.83 5.26
C VAL A 311 -11.17 -4.67 6.08
N ARG A 312 -11.50 -3.45 5.66
CA ARG A 312 -11.20 -2.27 6.46
C ARG A 312 -12.05 -2.29 7.73
N SER A 313 -11.44 -2.01 8.87
CA SER A 313 -12.16 -1.83 10.13
C SER A 313 -12.99 -0.55 10.04
N THR A 314 -14.31 -0.67 10.18
CA THR A 314 -15.26 0.44 10.18
C THR A 314 -16.01 0.45 11.48
N SER A 315 -16.36 1.65 11.97
CA SER A 315 -17.23 1.78 13.13
C SER A 315 -18.67 1.43 12.77
N SER A 316 -19.41 0.84 13.72
CA SER A 316 -20.84 0.57 13.53
C SER A 316 -21.59 1.89 13.39
N GLN A 317 -22.34 2.03 12.31
CA GLN A 317 -23.20 3.19 12.04
C GLN A 317 -24.63 2.99 12.47
N ARG A 318 -24.91 1.93 13.21
CA ARG A 318 -26.28 1.49 13.55
C ARG A 318 -27.17 2.58 14.16
N GLN A 319 -26.59 3.52 14.92
CA GLN A 319 -27.33 4.62 15.56
C GLN A 319 -27.30 5.92 14.76
N THR A 320 -26.58 5.94 13.64
CA THR A 320 -26.43 7.14 12.83
C THR A 320 -27.68 7.39 12.00
N VAL A 321 -28.21 8.61 12.07
CA VAL A 321 -29.32 9.11 11.26
C VAL A 321 -28.86 10.35 10.53
N ILE A 322 -28.94 10.34 9.20
CA ILE A 322 -28.50 11.44 8.35
C ILE A 322 -29.73 12.01 7.63
N ARG A 323 -30.02 13.27 7.82
CA ARG A 323 -31.06 13.96 7.07
C ARG A 323 -30.57 14.28 5.66
N TRP A 324 -31.35 13.92 4.66
CA TRP A 324 -31.05 14.18 3.26
C TRP A 324 -31.98 15.26 2.71
N SER A 325 -31.65 16.53 2.98
CA SER A 325 -32.50 17.68 2.68
C SER A 325 -32.65 17.98 1.20
N ALA A 326 -31.69 17.55 0.36
CA ALA A 326 -31.72 17.71 -1.08
C ALA A 326 -31.47 16.36 -1.78
N PRO A 327 -32.51 15.49 -1.88
CA PRO A 327 -32.34 14.12 -2.45
C PRO A 327 -31.86 14.10 -3.91
N CYS A 328 -31.98 15.22 -4.63
CA CYS A 328 -31.43 15.38 -5.99
C CYS A 328 -29.92 15.56 -6.03
N ALA A 329 -29.27 15.91 -4.89
CA ALA A 329 -27.83 16.05 -4.77
C ALA A 329 -27.21 14.84 -4.07
N PRO A 330 -26.00 14.40 -4.43
CA PRO A 330 -25.35 13.29 -3.76
C PRO A 330 -25.09 13.54 -2.27
N LEU A 331 -25.39 12.57 -1.42
CA LEU A 331 -25.15 12.59 0.02
C LEU A 331 -23.83 11.89 0.35
N THR A 332 -22.90 12.60 1.00
CA THR A 332 -21.67 12.00 1.52
C THR A 332 -21.93 11.28 2.84
N LEU A 333 -21.54 10.02 2.94
CA LEU A 333 -21.70 9.18 4.11
C LEU A 333 -20.49 9.31 5.07
N PRO A 334 -20.71 9.10 6.38
CA PRO A 334 -19.64 9.11 7.38
C PRO A 334 -18.64 7.96 7.17
N ASP A 335 -17.51 8.02 7.90
CA ASP A 335 -16.50 6.95 7.98
C ASP A 335 -16.00 6.45 6.60
N ARG A 336 -15.96 7.36 5.62
CA ARG A 336 -15.57 7.06 4.23
C ARG A 336 -16.42 5.95 3.58
N LEU A 337 -17.68 5.81 3.97
CA LEU A 337 -18.62 4.88 3.33
C LEU A 337 -19.05 5.31 1.92
N GLY A 338 -18.48 6.41 1.41
CA GLY A 338 -18.72 6.87 0.05
C GLY A 338 -19.89 7.82 -0.08
N LYS A 339 -20.58 7.79 -1.23
CA LYS A 339 -21.67 8.72 -1.57
C LYS A 339 -22.91 7.96 -2.02
N LEU A 340 -24.08 8.42 -1.57
CA LEU A 340 -25.40 8.00 -2.09
C LEU A 340 -25.94 9.01 -3.07
N ALA A 341 -26.64 8.54 -4.10
CA ALA A 341 -27.44 9.38 -4.98
C ALA A 341 -28.74 8.67 -5.36
N LEU A 342 -29.82 9.44 -5.48
CA LEU A 342 -31.06 9.02 -6.10
C LEU A 342 -31.07 9.51 -7.54
N VAL A 343 -31.15 8.59 -8.48
CA VAL A 343 -31.16 8.87 -9.92
C VAL A 343 -32.42 8.32 -10.56
N PRO A 344 -32.95 8.92 -11.63
CA PRO A 344 -34.12 8.40 -12.34
C PRO A 344 -33.89 6.99 -12.92
N GLY A 345 -34.98 6.26 -13.14
CA GLY A 345 -34.93 4.94 -13.80
C GLY A 345 -34.68 3.76 -12.85
N GLY A 346 -35.46 3.64 -11.81
CA GLY A 346 -35.44 2.51 -10.87
C GLY A 346 -36.82 2.21 -10.29
N ASP A 347 -36.85 1.35 -9.26
CA ASP A 347 -38.08 0.82 -8.68
C ASP A 347 -38.51 1.52 -7.39
N ILE A 348 -37.83 2.60 -7.00
CA ILE A 348 -38.13 3.32 -5.75
C ILE A 348 -39.05 4.49 -6.07
N ARG A 349 -40.20 4.57 -5.36
CA ARG A 349 -41.06 5.73 -5.50
C ARG A 349 -40.39 7.03 -5.05
N PRO A 350 -40.69 8.17 -5.65
CA PRO A 350 -40.25 9.45 -5.12
C PRO A 350 -40.85 9.74 -3.74
N PRO A 351 -40.18 10.55 -2.88
CA PRO A 351 -40.74 10.98 -1.61
C PRO A 351 -41.91 11.92 -1.86
N GLN A 352 -42.92 11.87 -0.97
CA GLN A 352 -44.01 12.83 -0.95
C GLN A 352 -43.53 14.17 -0.32
N PRO A 353 -44.18 15.30 -0.58
CA PRO A 353 -43.74 16.61 -0.12
C PRO A 353 -43.63 16.74 1.44
N ASP A 354 -44.37 15.97 2.17
CA ASP A 354 -44.41 15.92 3.63
C ASP A 354 -43.53 14.80 4.24
N GLU A 355 -42.89 13.98 3.40
CA GLU A 355 -42.03 12.89 3.84
C GLU A 355 -40.56 13.36 3.98
N PRO A 356 -40.02 13.53 5.20
CA PRO A 356 -38.61 13.83 5.36
C PRO A 356 -37.77 12.63 4.93
N VAL A 357 -36.78 12.88 4.09
CA VAL A 357 -35.83 11.86 3.61
C VAL A 357 -34.68 11.74 4.58
N THR A 358 -34.44 10.51 5.07
CA THR A 358 -33.29 10.22 5.94
C THR A 358 -32.57 8.95 5.46
N VAL A 359 -31.27 8.86 5.80
CA VAL A 359 -30.48 7.66 5.63
C VAL A 359 -30.09 7.13 7.01
N ARG A 360 -30.42 5.89 7.26
CA ARG A 360 -30.10 5.17 8.51
C ARG A 360 -29.37 3.88 8.15
N PHE A 361 -28.77 3.21 9.14
CA PHE A 361 -28.02 1.96 8.93
C PHE A 361 -28.67 0.78 9.68
N HIS A 362 -29.83 0.99 10.24
CA HIS A 362 -30.64 -0.01 10.91
C HIS A 362 -32.15 0.29 10.75
N ALA A 363 -32.93 -0.76 10.68
CA ALA A 363 -34.39 -0.67 10.71
C ALA A 363 -34.95 -1.66 11.74
N SER A 364 -35.92 -1.21 12.50
CA SER A 364 -36.64 -1.99 13.52
C SER A 364 -37.95 -2.52 12.96
N GLY A 365 -38.49 -3.54 13.61
CA GLY A 365 -39.78 -4.12 13.21
C GLY A 365 -39.69 -5.14 12.08
N MET A 366 -40.83 -5.39 11.45
CA MET A 366 -40.98 -6.31 10.33
C MET A 366 -40.92 -5.51 9.02
N LEU A 367 -40.03 -5.92 8.11
CA LEU A 367 -39.88 -5.33 6.79
C LEU A 367 -40.54 -6.23 5.74
N TYR A 368 -41.28 -5.64 4.84
CA TYR A 368 -41.94 -6.32 3.71
C TYR A 368 -41.15 -5.96 2.44
N ILE A 369 -40.43 -6.94 1.94
CA ILE A 369 -39.60 -6.73 0.72
C ILE A 369 -40.47 -6.94 -0.52
N ALA A 370 -40.25 -6.10 -1.54
CA ALA A 370 -40.93 -6.23 -2.81
C ALA A 370 -40.64 -7.62 -3.45
N GLY A 371 -41.69 -8.24 -3.99
CA GLY A 371 -41.57 -9.59 -4.62
C GLY A 371 -41.44 -10.76 -3.63
N ARG A 372 -41.53 -10.53 -2.31
CA ARG A 372 -41.49 -11.60 -1.28
C ARG A 372 -42.77 -11.62 -0.42
N HIS A 373 -43.21 -12.83 -0.05
CA HIS A 373 -44.31 -13.02 0.84
C HIS A 373 -43.89 -12.91 2.33
N GLY A 374 -44.67 -12.14 3.09
CA GLY A 374 -44.54 -11.98 4.55
C GLY A 374 -43.38 -11.08 4.98
N GLY A 375 -43.58 -10.48 6.16
CA GLY A 375 -42.59 -9.61 6.79
C GLY A 375 -41.46 -10.39 7.46
N ARG A 376 -40.26 -9.82 7.50
CA ARG A 376 -39.09 -10.38 8.18
C ARG A 376 -38.32 -9.29 8.93
N LYS A 377 -37.67 -9.68 10.03
CA LYS A 377 -36.72 -8.79 10.72
C LYS A 377 -35.46 -8.55 9.84
N LEU A 378 -34.91 -7.36 9.87
CA LEU A 378 -33.74 -6.96 9.07
C LEU A 378 -32.56 -7.96 9.18
N LYS A 379 -32.28 -8.49 10.41
CA LYS A 379 -31.23 -9.49 10.61
C LYS A 379 -31.44 -10.74 9.75
N LYS A 380 -32.68 -11.21 9.61
CA LYS A 380 -33.02 -12.39 8.79
C LYS A 380 -32.87 -12.08 7.29
N ILE A 381 -33.26 -10.87 6.88
CA ILE A 381 -33.10 -10.39 5.51
C ILE A 381 -31.63 -10.38 5.13
N TRP A 382 -30.77 -9.82 5.98
CA TRP A 382 -29.32 -9.82 5.73
C TRP A 382 -28.72 -11.24 5.61
N GLN A 383 -29.21 -12.19 6.39
CA GLN A 383 -28.81 -13.59 6.30
C GLN A 383 -29.25 -14.24 4.99
N GLU A 384 -30.51 -14.04 4.59
CA GLU A 384 -31.08 -14.59 3.35
C GLU A 384 -30.42 -13.98 2.09
N LEU A 385 -30.02 -12.72 2.14
CA LEU A 385 -29.32 -12.03 1.06
C LEU A 385 -27.79 -12.30 1.06
N GLY A 386 -27.29 -13.06 2.04
CA GLY A 386 -25.85 -13.34 2.13
C GLY A 386 -24.99 -12.13 2.47
N VAL A 387 -25.57 -11.07 3.08
CA VAL A 387 -24.82 -9.88 3.43
C VAL A 387 -23.87 -10.17 4.60
N ALA A 388 -22.58 -9.92 4.38
CA ALA A 388 -21.55 -10.17 5.36
C ALA A 388 -21.76 -9.36 6.65
N PRO A 389 -21.50 -9.92 7.85
CA PRO A 389 -21.79 -9.27 9.13
C PRO A 389 -21.23 -7.85 9.27
N TRP A 390 -20.04 -7.59 8.75
CA TRP A 390 -19.38 -6.27 8.82
C TRP A 390 -19.99 -5.21 7.90
N LEU A 391 -20.79 -5.64 6.90
CA LEU A 391 -21.47 -4.73 6.00
C LEU A 391 -22.87 -4.34 6.51
N ARG A 392 -23.45 -5.10 7.45
CA ARG A 392 -24.84 -4.92 7.87
C ARG A 392 -25.09 -3.58 8.56
N ASP A 393 -24.16 -3.17 9.43
CA ASP A 393 -24.26 -1.91 10.18
C ASP A 393 -23.67 -0.71 9.41
N THR A 394 -23.20 -0.91 8.19
CA THR A 394 -22.62 0.12 7.31
C THR A 394 -23.36 0.23 5.98
N THR A 395 -24.34 -0.65 5.71
CA THR A 395 -25.19 -0.57 4.52
C THR A 395 -26.26 0.50 4.72
N PRO A 396 -26.29 1.53 3.86
CA PRO A 396 -27.27 2.61 4.00
C PRO A 396 -28.67 2.13 3.65
N ILE A 397 -29.64 2.55 4.47
CA ILE A 397 -31.08 2.31 4.27
C ILE A 397 -31.76 3.66 4.14
N LEU A 398 -32.45 3.86 3.02
CA LEU A 398 -33.27 5.03 2.74
C LEU A 398 -34.58 4.94 3.51
N PHE A 399 -34.98 6.04 4.14
CA PHE A 399 -36.24 6.19 4.84
C PHE A 399 -36.99 7.41 4.32
N TYR A 400 -38.32 7.27 4.20
CA TYR A 400 -39.25 8.38 4.07
C TYR A 400 -40.06 8.46 5.37
N GLY A 401 -39.89 9.54 6.14
CA GLY A 401 -40.33 9.60 7.53
C GLY A 401 -39.72 8.47 8.37
N GLU A 402 -40.56 7.65 8.97
CA GLU A 402 -40.16 6.46 9.74
C GLU A 402 -40.26 5.16 8.93
N THR A 403 -40.65 5.24 7.65
CA THR A 403 -40.83 4.06 6.78
C THR A 403 -39.56 3.73 6.06
N PRO A 404 -39.00 2.53 6.22
CA PRO A 404 -37.86 2.06 5.45
C PRO A 404 -38.27 1.76 4.00
N ILE A 405 -37.55 2.38 3.05
CA ILE A 405 -37.88 2.36 1.62
C ILE A 405 -37.01 1.37 0.86
N ALA A 406 -35.70 1.50 1.01
CA ALA A 406 -34.75 0.64 0.29
C ALA A 406 -33.42 0.55 1.04
N ALA A 407 -32.74 -0.60 0.96
CA ALA A 407 -31.35 -0.74 1.35
C ALA A 407 -30.48 -0.70 0.10
N ALA A 408 -29.46 0.15 0.10
CA ALA A 408 -28.65 0.43 -1.07
C ALA A 408 -28.01 -0.86 -1.68
N GLY A 409 -28.35 -1.15 -2.94
CA GLY A 409 -27.87 -2.33 -3.67
C GLY A 409 -28.37 -3.68 -3.14
N GLN A 410 -29.36 -3.73 -2.23
CA GLN A 410 -29.79 -4.97 -1.59
C GLN A 410 -31.28 -5.29 -1.82
N PHE A 411 -32.17 -4.39 -1.49
CA PHE A 411 -33.60 -4.59 -1.63
C PHE A 411 -34.38 -3.26 -1.63
N VAL A 412 -35.62 -3.32 -2.18
CA VAL A 412 -36.65 -2.30 -2.03
C VAL A 412 -37.77 -2.92 -1.23
N THR A 413 -38.40 -2.14 -0.31
CA THR A 413 -39.59 -2.59 0.45
C THR A 413 -40.87 -2.39 -0.36
N GLN A 414 -41.93 -3.05 0.02
CA GLN A 414 -43.26 -2.85 -0.62
C GLN A 414 -43.71 -1.38 -0.53
N ALA A 415 -43.45 -0.72 0.61
CA ALA A 415 -43.76 0.70 0.81
C ALA A 415 -42.88 1.65 -0.05
N GLY A 416 -41.75 1.15 -0.51
CA GLY A 416 -40.83 1.90 -1.36
C GLY A 416 -41.00 1.69 -2.85
N LEU A 417 -41.88 0.77 -3.26
CA LEU A 417 -42.05 0.42 -4.67
C LEU A 417 -42.71 1.55 -5.46
N ALA A 418 -42.18 1.86 -6.64
CA ALA A 418 -42.82 2.79 -7.57
C ALA A 418 -43.99 2.11 -8.28
N GLU A 419 -45.12 2.79 -8.37
CA GLU A 419 -46.32 2.31 -9.11
C GLU A 419 -46.23 2.62 -10.60
N ASN A 420 -45.32 3.53 -11.03
CA ASN A 420 -45.17 4.04 -12.38
C ASN A 420 -43.73 3.96 -12.88
N ALA A 421 -43.53 4.21 -14.19
CA ALA A 421 -42.22 4.22 -14.85
C ALA A 421 -41.28 5.39 -14.41
N GLU A 422 -41.74 6.29 -13.55
CA GLU A 422 -40.95 7.42 -13.01
C GLU A 422 -40.18 7.11 -11.71
N GLY A 423 -39.89 5.83 -11.48
CA GLY A 423 -39.19 5.38 -10.30
C GLY A 423 -37.72 5.89 -10.20
N LEU A 424 -37.21 5.96 -8.96
CA LEU A 424 -35.83 6.34 -8.63
C LEU A 424 -35.00 5.10 -8.35
N ARG A 425 -33.69 5.21 -8.57
CA ARG A 425 -32.68 4.20 -8.22
C ARG A 425 -31.74 4.77 -7.17
N LEU A 426 -31.59 4.05 -6.05
CA LEU A 426 -30.59 4.37 -5.03
C LEU A 426 -29.24 3.79 -5.43
N THR A 427 -28.29 4.65 -5.76
CA THR A 427 -26.91 4.27 -6.11
C THR A 427 -25.97 4.57 -4.96
N TRP A 428 -25.08 3.64 -4.65
CA TRP A 428 -24.06 3.77 -3.62
C TRP A 428 -22.66 3.54 -4.23
N ARG A 429 -21.85 4.58 -4.21
CA ARG A 429 -20.43 4.54 -4.66
C ARG A 429 -19.53 4.66 -3.43
N LYS A 430 -18.78 3.58 -3.16
CA LYS A 430 -17.77 3.50 -2.08
C LYS A 430 -16.48 4.21 -2.47
#